data_7b6580b899025dedc032b4b5fe34c1df
#
_entry.id   7b6580b899025dedc032b4b5fe34c1df
#
_cell.length_a   1.000
_cell.length_b   1.000
_cell.length_c   1.000
_cell.angle_alpha   90.00
_cell.angle_beta   90.00
_cell.angle_gamma   90.00
#
_symmetry.space_group_name_H-M   'P 1'
#
loop_
_entity.id
_entity.type
_entity.pdbx_description
1 polymer ?
#
loop_
_entity_poly.entity_id
_entity_poly.type
_entity_poly.pdbx_seq_one_letter_code
_entity_poly.pdbx_strand_id
1 'polypeptide(L)'
;MACKHSILFFLLLLLINCTSKGVLNSKEIVQQNAKIQLVSNQFSFTEGPASDRFGNVYFTDQPNDKIYFWNWKTNKIEEFLEKTGRANGTFFDQKGNLLTCSDENGEIWKINEDGVAEVLTTSFGGKRLNGPNDLWVDENNGIYFTDPLY
;
A
#
# COMPACT_ATOMS: atom_id res chain seq x y z
N MET A 1 63.21 -43.31 -26.47
CA MET A 1 62.52 -42.08 -26.93
C MET A 1 61.21 -41.92 -26.05
N ALA A 2 61.27 -41.01 -25.11
CA ALA A 2 60.14 -40.82 -24.18
C ALA A 2 59.38 -39.54 -24.58
N CYS A 3 58.15 -39.72 -24.97
CA CYS A 3 57.26 -38.61 -25.32
C CYS A 3 56.60 -38.06 -24.05
N LYS A 4 56.94 -36.83 -23.65
CA LYS A 4 56.33 -36.11 -22.53
C LYS A 4 55.07 -35.41 -23.03
N HIS A 5 53.90 -35.88 -22.54
CA HIS A 5 52.64 -35.14 -22.71
C HIS A 5 52.46 -34.14 -21.56
N SER A 6 52.52 -32.86 -21.88
CA SER A 6 52.16 -31.77 -20.97
C SER A 6 50.65 -31.62 -20.94
N ILE A 7 50.05 -31.89 -19.77
CA ILE A 7 48.63 -31.61 -19.54
C ILE A 7 48.51 -30.18 -19.04
N LEU A 8 47.93 -29.31 -19.87
CA LEU A 8 47.61 -27.93 -19.55
C LEU A 8 46.28 -27.89 -18.77
N PHE A 9 46.37 -27.62 -17.49
CA PHE A 9 45.20 -27.44 -16.62
C PHE A 9 44.62 -26.03 -16.84
N PHE A 10 43.47 -25.93 -17.53
CA PHE A 10 42.73 -24.68 -17.65
C PHE A 10 41.87 -24.50 -16.39
N LEU A 11 42.33 -23.62 -15.50
CA LEU A 11 41.58 -23.22 -14.32
C LEU A 11 40.53 -22.17 -14.74
N LEU A 12 39.29 -22.61 -14.94
CA LEU A 12 38.15 -21.74 -15.22
C LEU A 12 37.71 -21.04 -13.91
N LEU A 13 38.15 -19.79 -13.71
CA LEU A 13 37.64 -18.94 -12.64
C LEU A 13 36.20 -18.52 -12.97
N LEU A 14 35.23 -19.16 -12.31
CA LEU A 14 33.83 -18.70 -12.25
C LEU A 14 33.80 -17.45 -11.37
N LEU A 15 33.80 -16.27 -11.96
CA LEU A 15 33.45 -15.03 -11.29
C LEU A 15 31.94 -15.05 -11.00
N ILE A 16 31.58 -15.41 -9.79
CA ILE A 16 30.22 -15.22 -9.28
C ILE A 16 30.04 -13.71 -9.09
N ASN A 17 29.40 -13.06 -10.07
CA ASN A 17 28.92 -11.71 -9.90
C ASN A 17 27.80 -11.72 -8.88
N CYS A 18 28.11 -11.47 -7.62
CA CYS A 18 27.15 -11.12 -6.61
C CYS A 18 26.63 -9.72 -6.94
N THR A 19 25.54 -9.64 -7.70
CA THR A 19 24.82 -8.37 -7.88
C THR A 19 24.22 -8.00 -6.54
N SER A 20 24.87 -7.12 -5.79
CA SER A 20 24.27 -6.44 -4.66
C SER A 20 22.99 -5.78 -5.17
N LYS A 21 21.84 -6.15 -4.58
CA LYS A 21 20.60 -5.37 -4.75
C LYS A 21 20.94 -3.95 -4.32
N GLY A 22 21.03 -3.04 -5.30
CA GLY A 22 21.38 -1.65 -5.04
C GLY A 22 20.38 -1.06 -4.06
N VAL A 23 20.87 -0.41 -3.01
CA VAL A 23 20.04 0.44 -2.16
C VAL A 23 19.45 1.50 -3.09
N LEU A 24 18.12 1.52 -3.25
CA LEU A 24 17.43 2.54 -4.04
C LEU A 24 17.84 3.92 -3.51
N ASN A 25 18.50 4.70 -4.36
CA ASN A 25 18.86 6.06 -4.01
C ASN A 25 17.56 6.89 -4.00
N SER A 26 17.36 7.74 -3.01
CA SER A 26 16.19 8.62 -2.89
C SER A 26 15.92 9.46 -4.16
N LYS A 27 16.93 9.67 -4.98
CA LYS A 27 16.81 10.34 -6.29
C LYS A 27 16.10 9.47 -7.36
N GLU A 28 15.98 8.16 -7.14
CA GLU A 28 15.30 7.22 -8.06
C GLU A 28 13.81 7.06 -7.70
N ILE A 29 13.40 7.42 -6.48
CA ILE A 29 12.01 7.34 -6.01
C ILE A 29 11.18 8.49 -6.55
N VAL A 30 11.79 9.66 -6.71
CA VAL A 30 11.12 10.87 -7.21
C VAL A 30 11.78 11.28 -8.52
N GLN A 31 10.98 11.47 -9.57
CA GLN A 31 11.47 11.94 -10.85
C GLN A 31 12.27 13.26 -10.69
N GLN A 32 13.40 13.37 -11.37
CA GLN A 32 14.20 14.59 -11.36
C GLN A 32 13.35 15.79 -11.83
N ASN A 33 13.36 16.87 -11.05
CA ASN A 33 12.55 18.07 -11.27
C ASN A 33 11.04 17.88 -11.10
N ALA A 34 10.58 16.80 -10.47
CA ALA A 34 9.18 16.64 -10.11
C ALA A 34 8.70 17.83 -9.25
N LYS A 35 7.52 18.34 -9.57
CA LYS A 35 6.87 19.42 -8.82
C LYS A 35 5.59 18.89 -8.19
N ILE A 36 5.32 19.33 -6.97
CA ILE A 36 4.02 19.08 -6.32
C ILE A 36 2.95 19.79 -7.13
N GLN A 37 1.89 19.06 -7.47
CA GLN A 37 0.73 19.58 -8.18
C GLN A 37 -0.51 19.40 -7.32
N LEU A 38 -1.31 20.46 -7.22
CA LEU A 38 -2.62 20.37 -6.59
C LEU A 38 -3.58 19.67 -7.55
N VAL A 39 -4.09 18.50 -7.13
CA VAL A 39 -5.07 17.73 -7.92
C VAL A 39 -6.49 18.24 -7.68
N SER A 40 -6.84 18.55 -6.41
CA SER A 40 -8.14 19.10 -6.02
C SER A 40 -8.06 19.79 -4.66
N ASN A 41 -9.00 20.68 -4.38
CA ASN A 41 -9.17 21.38 -3.09
C ASN A 41 -10.61 21.29 -2.55
N GLN A 42 -11.39 20.31 -3.03
CA GLN A 42 -12.81 20.19 -2.69
C GLN A 42 -13.09 19.38 -1.42
N PHE A 43 -12.06 18.78 -0.82
CA PHE A 43 -12.18 17.88 0.32
C PHE A 43 -12.02 18.64 1.64
N SER A 44 -12.61 18.09 2.72
CA SER A 44 -12.54 18.68 4.04
C SER A 44 -11.25 18.27 4.77
N PHE A 45 -10.93 16.97 4.78
CA PHE A 45 -9.72 16.44 5.40
C PHE A 45 -9.40 15.06 4.81
N THR A 46 -8.37 15.00 3.98
CA THR A 46 -7.97 13.76 3.31
C THR A 46 -6.94 13.00 4.10
N GLU A 47 -7.15 11.66 4.18
CA GLU A 47 -6.32 10.72 4.90
C GLU A 47 -6.06 9.44 4.09
N GLY A 48 -5.20 8.58 4.63
CA GLY A 48 -4.97 7.22 4.22
C GLY A 48 -4.82 6.97 2.73
N PRO A 49 -3.91 7.65 2.01
CA PRO A 49 -3.75 7.41 0.57
C PRO A 49 -3.13 6.03 0.31
N ALA A 50 -3.77 5.24 -0.56
CA ALA A 50 -3.26 3.95 -1.03
C ALA A 50 -3.36 3.85 -2.55
N SER A 51 -2.33 3.30 -3.20
CA SER A 51 -2.35 3.07 -4.64
C SER A 51 -2.73 1.64 -4.98
N ASP A 52 -3.62 1.49 -5.97
CA ASP A 52 -3.90 0.19 -6.55
C ASP A 52 -2.78 -0.27 -7.51
N ARG A 53 -2.89 -1.50 -8.01
CA ARG A 53 -1.93 -2.07 -8.98
C ARG A 53 -1.89 -1.35 -10.34
N PHE A 54 -2.84 -0.48 -10.61
CA PHE A 54 -2.93 0.28 -11.85
C PHE A 54 -2.40 1.72 -11.71
N GLY A 55 -2.02 2.12 -10.49
CA GLY A 55 -1.51 3.44 -10.16
C GLY A 55 -2.58 4.48 -9.83
N ASN A 56 -3.86 4.08 -9.72
CA ASN A 56 -4.88 4.96 -9.16
C ASN A 56 -4.66 5.11 -7.66
N VAL A 57 -5.03 6.26 -7.10
CA VAL A 57 -4.87 6.54 -5.67
C VAL A 57 -6.24 6.63 -5.01
N TYR A 58 -6.48 5.76 -4.05
CA TYR A 58 -7.63 5.82 -3.15
C TYR A 58 -7.27 6.65 -1.93
N PHE A 59 -8.22 7.40 -1.40
CA PHE A 59 -8.03 8.23 -0.21
C PHE A 59 -9.36 8.51 0.45
N THR A 60 -9.33 8.81 1.73
CA THR A 60 -10.52 9.11 2.52
C THR A 60 -10.74 10.62 2.62
N ASP A 61 -11.98 11.06 2.70
CA ASP A 61 -12.38 12.38 3.20
C ASP A 61 -13.17 12.16 4.49
N GLN A 62 -12.44 11.99 5.58
CA GLN A 62 -12.91 11.47 6.84
C GLN A 62 -14.13 12.24 7.41
N PRO A 63 -14.16 13.60 7.45
CA PRO A 63 -15.32 14.32 7.96
C PRO A 63 -16.57 14.17 7.11
N ASN A 64 -16.42 13.86 5.82
CA ASN A 64 -17.52 13.66 4.88
C ASN A 64 -17.93 12.18 4.75
N ASP A 65 -17.28 11.30 5.52
CA ASP A 65 -17.60 9.87 5.61
C ASP A 65 -17.55 9.14 4.26
N LYS A 66 -16.49 9.45 3.47
CA LYS A 66 -16.34 8.98 2.09
C LYS A 66 -14.94 8.51 1.78
N ILE A 67 -14.87 7.57 0.82
CA ILE A 67 -13.64 7.17 0.13
C ILE A 67 -13.79 7.58 -1.32
N TYR A 68 -12.73 8.19 -1.85
CA TYR A 68 -12.59 8.59 -3.24
C TYR A 68 -11.43 7.85 -3.89
N PHE A 69 -11.42 7.80 -5.24
CA PHE A 69 -10.22 7.44 -5.97
C PHE A 69 -9.92 8.45 -7.07
N TRP A 70 -8.64 8.72 -7.24
CA TRP A 70 -8.10 9.51 -8.33
C TRP A 70 -7.54 8.60 -9.41
N ASN A 71 -8.12 8.69 -10.61
CA ASN A 71 -7.62 8.00 -11.79
C ASN A 71 -6.52 8.85 -12.42
N TRP A 72 -5.27 8.44 -12.28
CA TRP A 72 -4.12 9.18 -12.75
C TRP A 72 -4.06 9.35 -14.28
N LYS A 73 -4.63 8.44 -15.07
CA LYS A 73 -4.64 8.51 -16.53
C LYS A 73 -5.61 9.55 -17.06
N THR A 74 -6.79 9.65 -16.44
CA THR A 74 -7.85 10.58 -16.85
C THR A 74 -7.84 11.86 -16.05
N ASN A 75 -7.07 11.90 -14.96
CA ASN A 75 -7.03 12.99 -13.98
C ASN A 75 -8.41 13.28 -13.36
N LYS A 76 -9.26 12.27 -13.24
CA LYS A 76 -10.59 12.37 -12.63
C LYS A 76 -10.57 11.82 -11.22
N ILE A 77 -11.34 12.46 -10.35
CA ILE A 77 -11.63 11.96 -8.99
C ILE A 77 -13.09 11.54 -8.98
N GLU A 78 -13.34 10.34 -8.47
CA GLU A 78 -14.67 9.75 -8.38
C GLU A 78 -14.90 9.24 -6.96
N GLU A 79 -16.14 9.31 -6.49
CA GLU A 79 -16.54 8.70 -5.23
C GLU A 79 -16.54 7.18 -5.39
N PHE A 80 -15.85 6.48 -4.48
CA PHE A 80 -15.79 5.04 -4.45
C PHE A 80 -16.79 4.43 -3.48
N LEU A 81 -16.89 5.01 -2.27
CA LEU A 81 -17.79 4.52 -1.22
C LEU A 81 -18.19 5.66 -0.28
N GLU A 82 -19.47 5.66 0.14
CA GLU A 82 -19.99 6.50 1.21
C GLU A 82 -20.39 5.67 2.44
N LYS A 83 -20.61 6.32 3.58
CA LYS A 83 -20.98 5.68 4.86
C LYS A 83 -19.95 4.67 5.32
N THR A 84 -18.73 5.12 5.37
CA THR A 84 -17.54 4.33 5.66
C THR A 84 -17.23 4.20 7.15
N GLY A 85 -18.06 4.82 8.02
CA GLY A 85 -17.81 4.96 9.45
C GLY A 85 -16.59 5.85 9.71
N ARG A 86 -16.50 6.96 8.98
CA ARG A 86 -15.39 7.90 8.99
C ARG A 86 -14.04 7.21 8.73
N ALA A 87 -13.98 6.48 7.62
CA ALA A 87 -12.76 5.78 7.23
C ALA A 87 -11.53 6.70 7.29
N ASN A 88 -10.44 6.19 7.88
CA ASN A 88 -9.18 6.87 8.06
C ASN A 88 -8.11 6.24 7.16
N GLY A 89 -7.13 5.51 7.69
CA GLY A 89 -6.11 4.84 6.90
C GLY A 89 -6.66 3.79 5.94
N THR A 90 -6.02 3.65 4.78
CA THR A 90 -6.33 2.61 3.80
C THR A 90 -5.08 1.89 3.31
N PHE A 91 -5.22 0.63 2.88
CA PHE A 91 -4.16 -0.14 2.27
C PHE A 91 -4.72 -1.25 1.37
N PHE A 92 -4.06 -1.59 0.27
CA PHE A 92 -4.47 -2.70 -0.57
C PHE A 92 -3.85 -4.02 -0.11
N ASP A 93 -4.67 -5.09 -0.02
CA ASP A 93 -4.17 -6.44 0.16
C ASP A 93 -3.57 -7.01 -1.13
N GLN A 94 -2.94 -8.19 -1.05
CA GLN A 94 -2.31 -8.85 -2.21
C GLN A 94 -3.33 -9.30 -3.27
N LYS A 95 -4.64 -9.33 -2.95
CA LYS A 95 -5.72 -9.70 -3.87
C LYS A 95 -6.35 -8.47 -4.54
N GLY A 96 -5.97 -7.27 -4.12
CA GLY A 96 -6.50 -6.01 -4.64
C GLY A 96 -7.76 -5.52 -3.93
N ASN A 97 -8.10 -6.06 -2.75
CA ASN A 97 -9.14 -5.48 -1.91
C ASN A 97 -8.57 -4.28 -1.15
N LEU A 98 -9.36 -3.24 -0.98
CA LEU A 98 -9.04 -2.10 -0.14
C LEU A 98 -9.41 -2.42 1.31
N LEU A 99 -8.42 -2.34 2.20
CA LEU A 99 -8.64 -2.39 3.64
C LEU A 99 -8.73 -0.98 4.17
N THR A 100 -9.58 -0.74 5.17
CA THR A 100 -9.69 0.56 5.81
C THR A 100 -9.99 0.47 7.29
N CYS A 101 -9.53 1.47 8.02
CA CYS A 101 -9.88 1.73 9.41
C CYS A 101 -11.19 2.54 9.46
N SER A 102 -12.30 1.90 9.85
CA SER A 102 -13.57 2.58 10.10
C SER A 102 -13.55 3.11 11.55
N ASP A 103 -13.03 4.31 11.72
CA ASP A 103 -12.69 4.94 13.00
C ASP A 103 -13.91 5.04 13.92
N GLU A 104 -14.99 5.67 13.46
CA GLU A 104 -16.21 5.87 14.25
C GLU A 104 -16.88 4.55 14.67
N ASN A 105 -16.82 3.55 13.79
CA ASN A 105 -17.38 2.23 14.08
C ASN A 105 -16.47 1.37 14.96
N GLY A 106 -15.18 1.72 15.10
CA GLY A 106 -14.18 0.91 15.79
C GLY A 106 -13.97 -0.43 15.10
N GLU A 107 -13.78 -0.41 13.78
CA GLU A 107 -13.77 -1.60 12.93
C GLU A 107 -12.64 -1.55 11.91
N ILE A 108 -12.18 -2.72 11.47
CA ILE A 108 -11.36 -2.86 10.26
C ILE A 108 -12.23 -3.50 9.18
N TRP A 109 -12.29 -2.86 8.04
CA TRP A 109 -13.07 -3.33 6.89
C TRP A 109 -12.18 -3.82 5.76
N LYS A 110 -12.73 -4.73 4.95
CA LYS A 110 -12.22 -5.13 3.65
C LYS A 110 -13.27 -4.80 2.60
N ILE A 111 -12.90 -4.07 1.57
CA ILE A 111 -13.79 -3.59 0.51
C ILE A 111 -13.27 -4.17 -0.81
N ASN A 112 -14.14 -4.86 -1.55
CA ASN A 112 -13.80 -5.39 -2.87
C ASN A 112 -13.87 -4.29 -3.96
N GLU A 113 -13.52 -4.63 -5.20
CA GLU A 113 -13.53 -3.70 -6.33
C GLU A 113 -14.93 -3.14 -6.69
N ASP A 114 -15.98 -3.85 -6.29
CA ASP A 114 -17.38 -3.41 -6.47
C ASP A 114 -17.88 -2.49 -5.35
N GLY A 115 -17.03 -2.15 -4.36
CA GLY A 115 -17.39 -1.33 -3.21
C GLY A 115 -18.16 -2.10 -2.12
N VAL A 116 -18.18 -3.43 -2.15
CA VAL A 116 -18.84 -4.23 -1.11
C VAL A 116 -17.90 -4.40 0.07
N ALA A 117 -18.33 -3.89 1.24
CA ALA A 117 -17.57 -3.93 2.48
C ALA A 117 -17.89 -5.18 3.33
N GLU A 118 -16.85 -5.76 3.90
CA GLU A 118 -16.88 -6.85 4.89
C GLU A 118 -16.13 -6.39 6.14
N VAL A 119 -16.75 -6.54 7.32
CA VAL A 119 -16.11 -6.23 8.61
C VAL A 119 -15.18 -7.39 8.98
N LEU A 120 -13.88 -7.11 9.12
CA LEU A 120 -12.88 -8.12 9.50
C LEU A 120 -12.76 -8.29 11.02
N THR A 121 -12.80 -7.19 11.75
CA THR A 121 -12.74 -7.21 13.23
C THR A 121 -13.35 -5.95 13.82
N THR A 122 -13.91 -6.10 15.02
CA THR A 122 -14.54 -5.03 15.82
C THR A 122 -13.94 -4.93 17.22
N SER A 123 -13.13 -5.94 17.63
CA SER A 123 -12.70 -6.06 19.01
C SER A 123 -11.44 -6.92 19.17
N PHE A 124 -10.75 -6.72 20.28
CA PHE A 124 -9.65 -7.58 20.72
C PHE A 124 -9.81 -7.89 22.23
N GLY A 125 -9.63 -9.17 22.61
CA GLY A 125 -9.72 -9.58 24.03
C GLY A 125 -11.09 -9.28 24.68
N GLY A 126 -12.18 -9.28 23.90
CA GLY A 126 -13.54 -8.97 24.37
C GLY A 126 -13.82 -7.46 24.57
N LYS A 127 -12.90 -6.60 24.15
CA LYS A 127 -13.08 -5.13 24.18
C LYS A 127 -13.19 -4.62 22.75
N ARG A 128 -14.16 -3.72 22.51
CA ARG A 128 -14.28 -2.99 21.25
C ARG A 128 -12.99 -2.21 20.96
N LEU A 129 -12.62 -2.09 19.70
CA LEU A 129 -11.55 -1.18 19.28
C LEU A 129 -11.91 0.27 19.60
N ASN A 130 -10.92 1.09 19.89
CA ASN A 130 -11.14 2.50 20.26
C ASN A 130 -11.57 3.36 19.08
N GLY A 131 -10.73 3.40 18.07
CA GLY A 131 -10.90 4.11 16.81
C GLY A 131 -9.69 3.83 15.94
N PRO A 132 -9.70 2.71 15.16
CA PRO A 132 -8.58 2.38 14.29
C PRO A 132 -8.22 3.54 13.38
N ASN A 133 -6.91 3.86 13.29
CA ASN A 133 -6.46 5.05 12.58
C ASN A 133 -5.77 4.71 11.25
N ASP A 134 -4.71 3.91 11.29
CA ASP A 134 -3.94 3.56 10.09
C ASP A 134 -3.61 2.07 10.09
N LEU A 135 -3.34 1.53 8.90
CA LEU A 135 -3.05 0.10 8.75
C LEU A 135 -2.02 -0.18 7.65
N TRP A 136 -1.38 -1.34 7.77
CA TRP A 136 -0.45 -1.88 6.80
C TRP A 136 -0.66 -3.39 6.65
N VAL A 137 -0.43 -3.91 5.45
CA VAL A 137 -0.55 -5.35 5.11
C VAL A 137 0.79 -5.89 4.67
N ASP A 138 1.24 -6.97 5.28
CA ASP A 138 2.48 -7.64 4.90
C ASP A 138 2.31 -8.57 3.68
N GLU A 139 3.41 -9.13 3.22
CA GLU A 139 3.45 -10.05 2.07
C GLU A 139 2.66 -11.37 2.29
N ASN A 140 2.36 -11.71 3.54
CA ASN A 140 1.58 -12.90 3.92
C ASN A 140 0.11 -12.58 4.20
N ASN A 141 -0.34 -11.35 3.91
CA ASN A 141 -1.64 -10.77 4.25
C ASN A 141 -1.89 -10.63 5.76
N GLY A 142 -0.84 -10.53 6.57
CA GLY A 142 -0.94 -10.09 7.96
C GLY A 142 -1.31 -8.62 7.99
N ILE A 143 -2.36 -8.27 8.77
CA ILE A 143 -2.85 -6.90 8.90
C ILE A 143 -2.36 -6.33 10.22
N TYR A 144 -1.67 -5.20 10.17
CA TYR A 144 -1.19 -4.44 11.32
C TYR A 144 -1.89 -3.09 11.32
N PHE A 145 -2.46 -2.69 12.43
CA PHE A 145 -3.16 -1.41 12.53
C PHE A 145 -2.92 -0.73 13.86
N THR A 146 -3.11 0.56 13.89
CA THR A 146 -3.08 1.39 15.10
C THR A 146 -4.50 1.58 15.61
N ASP A 147 -4.67 1.53 16.94
CA ASP A 147 -5.96 1.70 17.62
C ASP A 147 -5.81 2.71 18.78
N PRO A 148 -5.60 4.00 18.46
CA PRO A 148 -5.38 5.01 19.48
C PRO A 148 -6.64 5.26 20.31
N LEU A 149 -6.44 5.71 21.54
CA LEU A 149 -7.48 6.30 22.37
C LEU A 149 -7.40 7.83 22.18
N TYR A 150 -8.42 8.41 21.60
CA TYR A 150 -8.55 9.86 21.41
C TYR A 150 -9.13 10.55 22.63
#